data_6a8f4cd2f94b7384b9455462e6968c3e
#
_entry.id   6a8f4cd2f94b7384b9455462e6968c3e
#
_cell.length_a   1.000
_cell.length_b   1.000
_cell.length_c   1.000
_cell.angle_alpha   90.00
_cell.angle_beta   90.00
_cell.angle_gamma   90.00
#
_symmetry.space_group_name_H-M   'P 1'
#
loop_
_entity.id
_entity.type
_entity.pdbx_description
1 polymer ?
#
loop_
_entity_poly.entity_id
_entity_poly.type
_entity_poly.pdbx_seq_one_letter_code
_entity_poly.pdbx_strand_id
1 'polypeptide(L)'
;MSGSTLGHLFRVTNFGESHGPAIGCVIDGCPPGMALTEADIQPDLDRRKPGTSRHVTQRQEADQVQILSGVFEGKTTGTPIALLIANTDQRSKDYANLLDTFRPGHADYTYWRKYGLRDPRGGGRASARLTAPMVAAGAVSSPESMVRIA
;
A
#
# COMPACT_ATOMS: atom_id res chain seq x y z
N MET A 1 5.62 -18.13 8.11
CA MET A 1 6.00 -16.78 8.58
C MET A 1 5.42 -15.78 7.60
N SER A 2 4.61 -14.84 8.06
CA SER A 2 4.10 -13.76 7.22
C SER A 2 5.13 -12.62 7.19
N GLY A 3 5.50 -12.13 6.00
CA GLY A 3 6.40 -10.98 5.83
C GLY A 3 5.65 -9.69 5.51
N SER A 4 4.34 -9.64 5.82
CA SER A 4 3.49 -8.50 5.44
C SER A 4 3.16 -7.56 6.60
N THR A 5 3.64 -7.87 7.81
CA THR A 5 3.45 -7.05 9.01
C THR A 5 4.79 -6.56 9.53
N LEU A 6 4.88 -5.26 9.81
CA LEU A 6 6.05 -4.56 10.36
C LEU A 6 5.66 -3.86 11.67
N GLY A 7 6.66 -3.65 12.53
CA GLY A 7 6.53 -2.90 13.79
C GLY A 7 6.12 -3.76 14.99
N HIS A 8 6.19 -3.16 16.18
CA HIS A 8 5.84 -3.78 17.45
C HIS A 8 4.67 -3.06 18.14
N LEU A 9 4.83 -1.80 18.53
CA LEU A 9 3.79 -0.98 19.14
C LEU A 9 2.89 -0.36 18.07
N PHE A 10 3.48 0.26 17.07
CA PHE A 10 2.82 0.71 15.86
C PHE A 10 3.05 -0.35 14.80
N ARG A 11 2.02 -1.11 14.47
CA ARG A 11 2.08 -2.23 13.54
C ARG A 11 1.35 -1.92 12.25
N VAL A 12 2.00 -2.24 11.14
CA VAL A 12 1.42 -2.05 9.81
C VAL A 12 1.37 -3.40 9.10
N THR A 13 0.18 -3.84 8.75
CA THR A 13 -0.04 -5.02 7.90
C THR A 13 -0.44 -4.56 6.51
N ASN A 14 0.43 -4.82 5.53
CA ASN A 14 0.22 -4.44 4.13
C ASN A 14 -0.47 -5.57 3.36
N PHE A 15 -1.47 -5.26 2.53
CA PHE A 15 -2.23 -6.22 1.73
C PHE A 15 -2.48 -5.74 0.29
N GLY A 16 -2.98 -6.64 -0.54
CA GLY A 16 -3.31 -6.40 -1.95
C GLY A 16 -2.18 -6.75 -2.93
N GLU A 17 -2.47 -6.77 -4.21
CA GLU A 17 -1.57 -7.02 -5.33
C GLU A 17 -1.65 -5.91 -6.36
N SER A 18 -0.55 -5.74 -7.15
CA SER A 18 -0.43 -4.64 -8.11
C SER A 18 -1.50 -4.64 -9.20
N HIS A 19 -2.08 -5.79 -9.51
CA HIS A 19 -3.15 -5.97 -10.51
C HIS A 19 -4.44 -6.54 -9.87
N GLY A 20 -4.54 -6.55 -8.55
CA GLY A 20 -5.78 -6.78 -7.84
C GLY A 20 -6.67 -5.51 -7.84
N PRO A 21 -7.87 -5.58 -7.24
CA PRO A 21 -8.81 -4.45 -7.25
C PRO A 21 -8.30 -3.25 -6.44
N ALA A 22 -7.53 -3.51 -5.40
CA ALA A 22 -6.98 -2.47 -4.52
C ALA A 22 -5.73 -2.97 -3.80
N ILE A 23 -4.99 -2.02 -3.24
CA ILE A 23 -3.90 -2.23 -2.28
C ILE A 23 -4.22 -1.43 -1.02
N GLY A 24 -3.67 -1.82 0.11
CA GLY A 24 -3.92 -1.10 1.35
C GLY A 24 -3.07 -1.58 2.51
N CYS A 25 -3.32 -1.00 3.66
CA CYS A 25 -2.74 -1.45 4.91
C CYS A 25 -3.73 -1.31 6.07
N VAL A 26 -3.48 -2.08 7.11
CA VAL A 26 -4.10 -1.92 8.42
C VAL A 26 -3.01 -1.48 9.39
N ILE A 27 -3.27 -0.40 10.09
CA ILE A 27 -2.39 0.18 11.12
C ILE A 27 -3.03 -0.10 12.48
N ASP A 28 -2.28 -0.74 13.37
CA ASP A 28 -2.68 -1.02 14.75
C ASP A 28 -1.70 -0.36 15.71
N GLY A 29 -2.18 0.12 16.86
CA GLY A 29 -1.38 0.81 17.87
C GLY A 29 -1.20 2.31 17.61
N CYS A 30 -2.03 2.92 16.76
CA CYS A 30 -2.08 4.38 16.65
C CYS A 30 -2.77 4.98 17.89
N PRO A 31 -2.19 6.00 18.55
CA PRO A 31 -2.83 6.66 19.70
C PRO A 31 -4.20 7.26 19.31
N PRO A 32 -5.18 7.28 20.26
CA PRO A 32 -6.45 7.98 20.02
C PRO A 32 -6.26 9.52 20.11
N GLY A 33 -7.20 10.25 19.48
CA GLY A 33 -7.29 11.70 19.58
C GLY A 33 -6.40 12.50 18.63
N MET A 34 -5.60 11.83 17.77
CA MET A 34 -4.83 12.51 16.74
C MET A 34 -5.77 13.01 15.62
N ALA A 35 -5.59 14.25 15.17
CA ALA A 35 -6.26 14.74 13.97
C ALA A 35 -5.76 13.95 12.74
N LEU A 36 -6.67 13.35 11.98
CA LEU A 36 -6.32 12.57 10.79
C LEU A 36 -7.47 12.58 9.78
N THR A 37 -7.12 12.95 8.56
CA THR A 37 -7.97 12.89 7.37
C THR A 37 -7.18 12.37 6.19
N GLU A 38 -7.84 12.05 5.08
CA GLU A 38 -7.17 11.68 3.83
C GLU A 38 -6.25 12.80 3.31
N ALA A 39 -6.61 14.06 3.56
CA ALA A 39 -5.82 15.22 3.16
C ALA A 39 -4.45 15.29 3.88
N ASP A 40 -4.32 14.69 5.05
CA ASP A 40 -3.05 14.62 5.77
C ASP A 40 -2.10 13.55 5.18
N ILE A 41 -2.65 12.54 4.52
CA ILE A 41 -1.91 11.41 3.94
C ILE A 41 -1.58 11.64 2.46
N GLN A 42 -2.51 12.25 1.72
CA GLN A 42 -2.45 12.36 0.26
C GLN A 42 -1.19 13.05 -0.27
N PRO A 43 -0.63 14.10 0.35
CA PRO A 43 0.59 14.77 -0.14
C PRO A 43 1.79 13.84 -0.22
N ASP A 44 1.94 12.89 0.70
CA ASP A 44 3.02 11.91 0.68
C ASP A 44 2.86 10.90 -0.46
N LEU A 45 1.64 10.46 -0.71
CA LEU A 45 1.30 9.60 -1.83
C LEU A 45 1.53 10.32 -3.17
N ASP A 46 1.19 11.60 -3.26
CA ASP A 46 1.40 12.41 -4.46
C ASP A 46 2.88 12.59 -4.79
N ARG A 47 3.74 12.73 -3.80
CA ARG A 47 5.21 12.76 -3.99
C ARG A 47 5.76 11.42 -4.46
N ARG A 48 5.15 10.31 -4.02
CA ARG A 48 5.59 8.94 -4.34
C ARG A 48 5.12 8.47 -5.71
N LYS A 49 3.95 8.90 -6.20
CA LYS A 49 3.30 8.33 -7.38
C LYS A 49 4.19 8.38 -8.63
N PRO A 50 4.03 7.40 -9.57
CA PRO A 50 4.74 7.42 -10.85
C PRO A 50 4.38 8.66 -11.68
N GLY A 51 5.27 9.01 -12.63
CA GLY A 51 5.03 10.13 -13.57
C GLY A 51 5.75 11.43 -13.21
N THR A 52 6.47 11.47 -12.09
CA THR A 52 7.28 12.64 -11.69
C THR A 52 8.60 12.75 -12.46
N SER A 53 9.03 11.71 -13.20
CA SER A 53 10.22 11.73 -14.02
C SER A 53 10.09 10.82 -15.25
N ARG A 54 10.89 11.09 -16.31
CA ARG A 54 10.96 10.27 -17.54
C ARG A 54 11.47 8.84 -17.34
N HIS A 55 12.00 8.53 -16.15
CA HIS A 55 12.58 7.22 -15.83
C HIS A 55 11.65 6.31 -15.03
N VAL A 56 10.43 6.74 -14.72
CA VAL A 56 9.44 5.94 -14.01
C VAL A 56 8.41 5.32 -14.95
N THR A 57 7.68 4.32 -14.47
CA THR A 57 6.61 3.68 -15.24
C THR A 57 5.58 4.69 -15.73
N GLN A 58 5.03 4.44 -16.93
CA GLN A 58 3.96 5.26 -17.52
C GLN A 58 2.58 5.01 -16.90
N ARG A 59 2.48 4.10 -15.91
CA ARG A 59 1.23 3.82 -15.22
C ARG A 59 0.73 5.07 -14.50
N GLN A 60 -0.51 5.47 -14.81
CA GLN A 60 -1.16 6.62 -14.20
C GLN A 60 -2.13 6.15 -13.11
N GLU A 61 -1.71 6.24 -11.87
CA GLU A 61 -2.54 5.95 -10.70
C GLU A 61 -2.71 7.24 -9.90
N ALA A 62 -3.94 7.58 -9.59
CA ALA A 62 -4.22 8.74 -8.74
C ALA A 62 -3.74 8.55 -7.31
N ASP A 63 -3.56 7.28 -6.88
CA ASP A 63 -3.18 6.89 -5.51
C ASP A 63 -4.05 7.53 -4.43
N GLN A 64 -5.33 7.72 -4.73
CA GLN A 64 -6.30 8.29 -3.81
C GLN A 64 -6.51 7.34 -2.63
N VAL A 65 -6.11 7.80 -1.44
CA VAL A 65 -6.32 7.05 -0.21
C VAL A 65 -7.73 7.22 0.32
N GLN A 66 -8.27 6.16 0.91
CA GLN A 66 -9.52 6.15 1.65
C GLN A 66 -9.27 5.61 3.06
N ILE A 67 -9.79 6.29 4.07
CA ILE A 67 -9.79 5.81 5.44
C ILE A 67 -11.10 5.05 5.66
N LEU A 68 -11.02 3.73 5.93
CA LEU A 68 -12.19 2.87 6.09
C LEU A 68 -12.57 2.65 7.55
N SER A 69 -11.66 2.85 8.49
CA SER A 69 -11.88 2.65 9.93
C SER A 69 -10.85 3.37 10.79
N GLY A 70 -11.09 3.41 12.10
CA GLY A 70 -10.14 3.92 13.08
C GLY A 70 -10.13 5.45 13.21
N VAL A 71 -11.03 6.15 12.51
CA VAL A 71 -11.20 7.61 12.60
C VAL A 71 -12.68 7.94 12.78
N PHE A 72 -12.98 8.85 13.68
CA PHE A 72 -14.31 9.40 13.94
C PHE A 72 -14.21 10.91 14.09
N GLU A 73 -15.03 11.67 13.37
CA GLU A 73 -15.03 13.15 13.36
C GLU A 73 -13.63 13.75 13.16
N GLY A 74 -12.83 13.18 12.26
CA GLY A 74 -11.48 13.65 11.95
C GLY A 74 -10.43 13.36 13.02
N LYS A 75 -10.72 12.47 13.97
CA LYS A 75 -9.77 12.06 15.03
C LYS A 75 -9.64 10.54 15.10
N THR A 76 -8.42 10.08 15.35
CA THR A 76 -8.14 8.65 15.57
C THR A 76 -8.85 8.16 16.83
N THR A 77 -9.37 6.92 16.78
CA THR A 77 -10.12 6.32 17.89
C THR A 77 -9.28 5.39 18.76
N GLY A 78 -8.03 5.10 18.37
CA GLY A 78 -7.20 4.10 19.00
C GLY A 78 -7.49 2.66 18.53
N THR A 79 -8.51 2.48 17.68
CA THR A 79 -8.79 1.19 17.02
C THR A 79 -8.05 1.08 15.69
N PRO A 80 -7.95 -0.11 15.07
CA PRO A 80 -7.22 -0.26 13.82
C PRO A 80 -7.69 0.67 12.69
N ILE A 81 -6.74 1.37 12.08
CA ILE A 81 -6.98 2.24 10.93
C ILE A 81 -6.77 1.41 9.66
N ALA A 82 -7.81 1.27 8.85
CA ALA A 82 -7.69 0.64 7.55
C ALA A 82 -7.62 1.70 6.45
N LEU A 83 -6.54 1.64 5.64
CA LEU A 83 -6.31 2.50 4.49
C LEU A 83 -6.43 1.68 3.21
N LEU A 84 -7.16 2.20 2.22
CA LEU A 84 -7.38 1.58 0.92
C LEU A 84 -6.99 2.54 -0.20
N ILE A 85 -6.33 1.99 -1.24
CA ILE A 85 -6.00 2.68 -2.49
C ILE A 85 -6.47 1.78 -3.64
N ALA A 86 -7.44 2.24 -4.42
CA ALA A 86 -7.95 1.51 -5.57
C ALA A 86 -6.89 1.43 -6.69
N ASN A 87 -6.84 0.30 -7.40
CA ASN A 87 -6.07 0.16 -8.62
C ASN A 87 -6.97 0.51 -9.81
N THR A 88 -6.70 1.61 -10.48
CA THR A 88 -7.53 2.13 -11.60
C THR A 88 -6.92 1.87 -12.96
N ASP A 89 -5.59 1.83 -13.09
CA ASP A 89 -4.86 1.59 -14.35
C ASP A 89 -4.15 0.22 -14.35
N GLN A 90 -4.93 -0.85 -14.18
CA GLN A 90 -4.41 -2.22 -14.28
C GLN A 90 -4.67 -2.80 -15.68
N ARG A 91 -3.61 -3.29 -16.34
CA ARG A 91 -3.68 -3.92 -17.67
C ARG A 91 -3.36 -5.40 -17.57
N SER A 92 -4.29 -6.18 -17.03
CA SER A 92 -4.09 -7.62 -16.79
C SER A 92 -3.91 -8.45 -18.07
N LYS A 93 -4.36 -7.96 -19.22
CA LYS A 93 -4.23 -8.66 -20.52
C LYS A 93 -2.79 -8.81 -21.01
N ASP A 94 -1.88 -7.93 -20.56
CA ASP A 94 -0.48 -7.91 -21.00
C ASP A 94 0.35 -9.07 -20.42
N TYR A 95 -0.21 -9.87 -19.52
CA TYR A 95 0.49 -10.93 -18.78
C TYR A 95 0.07 -12.36 -19.13
N ALA A 96 -0.80 -12.56 -20.12
CA ALA A 96 -1.31 -13.88 -20.50
C ALA A 96 -0.20 -14.88 -20.91
N ASN A 97 0.90 -14.39 -21.50
CA ASN A 97 2.04 -15.18 -21.94
C ASN A 97 3.01 -15.56 -20.82
N LEU A 98 2.77 -15.11 -19.57
CA LEU A 98 3.67 -15.27 -18.44
C LEU A 98 3.18 -16.30 -17.42
N LEU A 99 2.09 -17.01 -17.73
CA LEU A 99 1.50 -18.01 -16.84
C LEU A 99 2.50 -19.10 -16.46
N ASP A 100 3.23 -19.61 -17.44
CA ASP A 100 4.14 -20.77 -17.29
C ASP A 100 5.62 -20.41 -17.25
N THR A 101 5.95 -19.11 -17.24
CA THR A 101 7.34 -18.65 -17.28
C THR A 101 7.68 -17.76 -16.08
N PHE A 102 8.87 -17.98 -15.50
CA PHE A 102 9.39 -17.11 -14.44
C PHE A 102 10.25 -16.01 -15.08
N ARG A 103 9.95 -14.75 -14.75
CA ARG A 103 10.67 -13.61 -15.30
C ARG A 103 11.97 -13.39 -14.55
N PRO A 104 13.11 -13.23 -15.24
CA PRO A 104 14.35 -12.79 -14.63
C PRO A 104 14.19 -11.44 -13.89
N GLY A 105 14.82 -11.30 -12.73
CA GLY A 105 14.75 -10.06 -11.94
C GLY A 105 13.43 -9.80 -11.22
N HIS A 106 12.45 -10.74 -11.29
CA HIS A 106 11.18 -10.68 -10.57
C HIS A 106 11.11 -11.79 -9.52
N ALA A 107 10.23 -11.61 -8.53
CA ALA A 107 10.05 -12.58 -7.44
C ALA A 107 9.13 -13.77 -7.82
N ASP A 108 8.95 -14.04 -9.10
CA ASP A 108 8.04 -15.08 -9.62
C ASP A 108 8.39 -16.47 -9.06
N TYR A 109 9.64 -16.90 -9.24
CA TYR A 109 10.11 -18.20 -8.78
C TYR A 109 10.09 -18.33 -7.25
N THR A 110 10.53 -17.30 -6.53
CA THR A 110 10.61 -17.30 -5.06
C THR A 110 9.23 -17.38 -4.42
N TYR A 111 8.25 -16.68 -4.97
CA TYR A 111 6.85 -16.76 -4.52
C TYR A 111 6.26 -18.15 -4.80
N TRP A 112 6.48 -18.68 -6.01
CA TRP A 112 6.04 -20.02 -6.33
C TRP A 112 6.66 -21.08 -5.42
N ARG A 113 7.98 -21.00 -5.17
CA ARG A 113 8.67 -21.93 -4.27
C ARG A 113 8.19 -21.85 -2.82
N LYS A 114 7.84 -20.64 -2.37
CA LYS A 114 7.42 -20.42 -0.98
C LYS A 114 5.97 -20.80 -0.73
N TYR A 115 5.09 -20.49 -1.67
CA TYR A 115 3.64 -20.58 -1.48
C TYR A 115 2.96 -21.65 -2.37
N GLY A 116 3.67 -22.25 -3.32
CA GLY A 116 3.13 -23.20 -4.30
C GLY A 116 2.26 -22.55 -5.38
N LEU A 117 2.05 -21.24 -5.31
CA LEU A 117 1.18 -20.47 -6.18
C LEU A 117 1.74 -19.05 -6.34
N ARG A 118 1.50 -18.43 -7.50
CA ARG A 118 1.77 -17.01 -7.74
C ARG A 118 0.67 -16.38 -8.59
N ASP A 119 0.45 -15.08 -8.45
CA ASP A 119 -0.29 -14.28 -9.41
C ASP A 119 0.69 -13.81 -10.50
N PRO A 120 0.54 -14.22 -11.76
CA PRO A 120 1.44 -13.83 -12.85
C PRO A 120 1.25 -12.38 -13.29
N ARG A 121 0.16 -11.73 -12.89
CA ARG A 121 -0.19 -10.38 -13.34
C ARG A 121 0.73 -9.35 -12.68
N GLY A 122 1.54 -8.67 -13.49
CA GLY A 122 2.51 -7.70 -13.00
C GLY A 122 3.49 -8.31 -12.00
N GLY A 123 3.93 -7.53 -11.02
CA GLY A 123 4.77 -8.01 -9.92
C GLY A 123 3.98 -8.64 -8.77
N GLY A 124 2.65 -8.70 -8.88
CA GLY A 124 1.78 -9.19 -7.82
C GLY A 124 2.07 -8.47 -6.49
N ARG A 125 2.27 -9.27 -5.45
CA ARG A 125 2.62 -8.82 -4.11
C ARG A 125 4.04 -8.24 -4.02
N ALA A 126 4.97 -8.62 -4.91
CA ALA A 126 6.36 -8.15 -4.96
C ALA A 126 6.54 -6.86 -5.78
N SER A 127 5.47 -6.27 -6.29
CA SER A 127 5.52 -5.04 -7.07
C SER A 127 5.89 -3.82 -6.21
N ALA A 128 6.66 -2.89 -6.78
CA ALA A 128 6.91 -1.57 -6.19
C ALA A 128 5.62 -0.78 -5.90
N ARG A 129 4.50 -1.11 -6.56
CA ARG A 129 3.17 -0.57 -6.28
C ARG A 129 2.79 -0.70 -4.80
N LEU A 130 3.19 -1.81 -4.17
CA LEU A 130 2.89 -2.12 -2.77
C LEU A 130 3.64 -1.24 -1.76
N THR A 131 4.51 -0.34 -2.22
CA THR A 131 5.09 0.70 -1.35
C THR A 131 4.11 1.84 -1.08
N ALA A 132 3.04 2.03 -1.88
CA ALA A 132 2.07 3.09 -1.66
C ALA A 132 1.37 2.99 -0.29
N PRO A 133 0.81 1.83 0.12
CA PRO A 133 0.24 1.69 1.45
C PRO A 133 1.26 1.89 2.59
N MET A 134 2.53 1.57 2.36
CA MET A 134 3.59 1.81 3.35
C MET A 134 3.89 3.30 3.52
N VAL A 135 3.87 4.07 2.42
CA VAL A 135 4.00 5.53 2.47
C VAL A 135 2.80 6.14 3.19
N ALA A 136 1.58 5.67 2.90
CA ALA A 136 0.37 6.12 3.60
C ALA A 136 0.46 5.86 5.12
N ALA A 137 0.92 4.67 5.52
CA ALA A 137 1.13 4.35 6.93
C ALA A 137 2.23 5.23 7.58
N GLY A 138 3.30 5.54 6.82
CA GLY A 138 4.35 6.46 7.23
C GLY A 138 3.82 7.88 7.50
N ALA A 139 2.93 8.38 6.65
CA ALA A 139 2.29 9.68 6.85
C ALA A 139 1.48 9.74 8.15
N VAL A 140 0.75 8.66 8.49
CA VAL A 140 0.02 8.58 9.78
C VAL A 140 0.98 8.63 10.99
N SER A 141 2.18 8.06 10.86
CA SER A 141 3.18 8.01 11.96
C SER A 141 4.14 9.18 11.97
N SER A 142 3.98 10.17 11.09
CA SER A 142 4.92 11.30 11.00
C SER A 142 4.91 12.15 12.28
N PRO A 143 6.04 12.79 12.64
CA PRO A 143 6.09 13.70 13.80
C PRO A 143 5.06 14.83 13.73
N GLU A 144 4.76 15.32 12.53
CA GLU A 144 3.76 16.36 12.28
C GLU A 144 2.34 15.88 12.62
N SER A 145 2.03 14.60 12.33
CA SER A 145 0.77 13.98 12.73
C SER A 145 0.71 13.73 14.24
N MET A 146 1.84 13.35 14.86
CA MET A 146 1.92 13.06 16.29
C MET A 146 1.85 14.30 17.18
N VAL A 147 2.31 15.46 16.71
CA VAL A 147 2.26 16.75 17.47
C VAL A 147 0.82 17.29 17.56
N ARG A 148 -0.11 16.80 16.78
CA ARG A 148 -1.52 17.24 16.78
C ARG A 148 -2.38 16.54 17.85
N ILE A 149 -1.76 15.91 18.84
CA ILE A 149 -2.43 15.39 20.04
C ILE A 149 -2.56 16.56 21.03
N ALA A 150 -3.64 17.30 20.97
CA ALA A 150 -3.97 18.34 21.94
C ALA A 150 -5.44 18.24 22.36
#